data_2eeda8cc938f6824f92da50d8ea9e0bc
#
_entry.id   2eeda8cc938f6824f92da50d8ea9e0bc
#
_cell.length_a   1.000
_cell.length_b   1.000
_cell.length_c   1.000
_cell.angle_alpha   90.00
_cell.angle_beta   90.00
_cell.angle_gamma   90.00
#
_symmetry.space_group_name_H-M   'P 1'
#
loop_
_entity.id
_entity.type
_entity.pdbx_description
1 polymer ?
#
loop_
_entity_poly.entity_id
_entity_poly.type
_entity_poly.pdbx_seq_one_letter_code
_entity_poly.pdbx_strand_id
1 'polypeptide(L)'
;MFMAEHSGFEKLVTKARKNAIEISPSDAAAKSKSGGAVIVDVREKDEWDEEHIPNATHLSRGTIELDVEEKFPDRNSMIICHCGGGGRSALAAESLQKMGYKNVRSMAGGLKASKAAGLPTRA
;
A
#
# COMPACT_ATOMS: atom_id res chain seq x y z
N MET A 1 9.38 2.93 26.58
CA MET A 1 8.85 3.38 26.31
C MET A 1 8.12 3.52 25.51
N PHE A 2 7.52 3.45 25.27
CA PHE A 2 6.59 3.53 24.55
C PHE A 2 6.23 4.70 23.96
N MET A 3 6.92 5.41 23.55
CA MET A 3 6.82 6.73 22.99
C MET A 3 6.36 6.69 21.54
N ALA A 4 6.59 5.57 20.87
CA ALA A 4 6.17 5.41 19.47
C ALA A 4 4.66 5.60 19.30
N GLU A 5 3.87 5.14 20.27
CA GLU A 5 2.41 5.28 20.21
C GLU A 5 1.94 6.72 20.19
N HIS A 6 2.77 7.63 20.68
CA HIS A 6 2.43 9.04 20.81
C HIS A 6 3.15 9.95 19.83
N SER A 7 3.93 9.35 18.90
CA SER A 7 4.64 10.15 17.90
C SER A 7 3.65 10.75 16.89
N GLY A 8 4.05 11.82 16.23
CA GLY A 8 3.24 12.43 15.18
C GLY A 8 2.92 11.47 14.05
N PHE A 9 3.91 10.66 13.66
CA PHE A 9 3.71 9.65 12.61
C PHE A 9 2.66 8.62 13.03
N GLU A 10 2.78 8.08 14.23
CA GLU A 10 1.81 7.11 14.75
C GLU A 10 0.40 7.68 14.79
N LYS A 11 0.26 8.94 15.17
CA LYS A 11 -1.04 9.61 15.19
C LYS A 11 -1.64 9.74 13.80
N LEU A 12 -0.82 10.10 12.81
CA LEU A 12 -1.27 10.20 11.42
C LEU A 12 -1.71 8.85 10.90
N VAL A 13 -0.94 7.80 11.18
CA VAL A 13 -1.26 6.43 10.75
C VAL A 13 -2.55 5.95 11.39
N THR A 14 -2.71 6.16 12.69
CA THR A 14 -3.92 5.77 13.40
C THR A 14 -5.16 6.43 12.80
N LYS A 15 -5.06 7.71 12.49
CA LYS A 15 -6.15 8.44 11.86
C LYS A 15 -6.45 7.90 10.46
N ALA A 16 -5.41 7.67 9.67
CA ALA A 16 -5.56 7.16 8.30
C ALA A 16 -6.20 5.77 8.30
N ARG A 17 -5.83 4.91 9.25
CA ARG A 17 -6.38 3.56 9.35
C ARG A 17 -7.89 3.55 9.64
N LYS A 18 -8.42 4.58 10.24
CA LYS A 18 -9.86 4.67 10.48
C LYS A 18 -10.63 4.81 9.18
N ASN A 19 -10.01 5.38 8.17
CA ASN A 19 -10.64 5.61 6.87
C ASN A 19 -10.19 4.62 5.79
N ALA A 20 -9.10 3.91 6.03
CA ALA A 20 -8.56 2.94 5.09
C ALA A 20 -9.26 1.60 5.28
N ILE A 21 -9.49 0.90 4.18
CA ILE A 21 -9.98 -0.47 4.22
C ILE A 21 -8.75 -1.35 4.09
N GLU A 22 -8.51 -2.20 5.08
CA GLU A 22 -7.38 -3.12 5.05
C GLU A 22 -7.74 -4.43 4.39
N ILE A 23 -6.74 -5.05 3.76
CA ILE A 23 -6.87 -6.35 3.11
C ILE A 23 -5.66 -7.20 3.53
N SER A 24 -5.86 -8.49 3.73
CA SER A 24 -4.75 -9.37 4.06
C SER A 24 -3.81 -9.56 2.86
N PRO A 25 -2.53 -9.90 3.09
CA PRO A 25 -1.63 -10.22 1.99
C PRO A 25 -2.16 -11.32 1.08
N SER A 26 -2.74 -12.36 1.65
CA SER A 26 -3.27 -13.49 0.86
C SER A 26 -4.43 -13.06 -0.03
N ASP A 27 -5.35 -12.27 0.50
CA ASP A 27 -6.48 -11.76 -0.29
C ASP A 27 -6.01 -10.79 -1.36
N ALA A 28 -5.02 -9.95 -1.03
CA ALA A 28 -4.43 -9.04 -2.01
C ALA A 28 -3.80 -9.80 -3.17
N ALA A 29 -3.04 -10.85 -2.86
CA ALA A 29 -2.41 -11.68 -3.88
C ALA A 29 -3.46 -12.36 -4.77
N ALA A 30 -4.53 -12.87 -4.18
CA ALA A 30 -5.60 -13.52 -4.93
C ALA A 30 -6.30 -12.55 -5.88
N LYS A 31 -6.61 -11.34 -5.42
CA LYS A 31 -7.26 -10.32 -6.25
C LYS A 31 -6.35 -9.84 -7.37
N SER A 32 -5.06 -9.68 -7.09
CA SER A 32 -4.09 -9.29 -8.10
C SER A 32 -3.94 -10.37 -9.17
N LYS A 33 -3.87 -11.62 -8.74
CA LYS A 33 -3.69 -12.75 -9.64
C LYS A 33 -4.89 -12.92 -10.57
N SER A 34 -6.09 -12.68 -10.08
CA SER A 34 -7.30 -12.78 -10.89
C SER A 34 -7.51 -11.59 -11.83
N GLY A 35 -6.66 -10.58 -11.74
CA GLY A 35 -6.81 -9.35 -12.55
C GLY A 35 -7.78 -8.35 -11.97
N GLY A 36 -8.30 -8.58 -10.77
CA GLY A 36 -9.27 -7.70 -10.14
C GLY A 36 -8.69 -6.51 -9.41
N ALA A 37 -7.37 -6.48 -9.23
CA ALA A 37 -6.71 -5.40 -8.49
C ALA A 37 -5.26 -5.25 -8.93
N VAL A 38 -4.69 -4.06 -8.67
CA VAL A 38 -3.27 -3.81 -8.87
C VAL A 38 -2.64 -3.56 -7.51
N ILE A 39 -1.43 -4.09 -7.31
CA ILE A 39 -0.67 -3.88 -6.08
C ILE A 39 0.33 -2.75 -6.33
N VAL A 40 0.29 -1.76 -5.48
CA VAL A 40 1.17 -0.59 -5.58
C VAL A 40 2.06 -0.54 -4.34
N ASP A 41 3.37 -0.60 -4.58
CA ASP A 41 4.39 -0.50 -3.53
C ASP A 41 4.70 0.98 -3.33
N VAL A 42 4.42 1.50 -2.13
CA VAL A 42 4.62 2.92 -1.83
C VAL A 42 5.91 3.19 -1.06
N ARG A 43 6.78 2.18 -0.96
CA ARG A 43 8.07 2.34 -0.29
C ARG A 43 9.00 3.18 -1.15
N GLU A 44 10.18 3.49 -0.60
CA GLU A 44 11.18 4.23 -1.34
C GLU A 44 11.88 3.34 -2.36
N LYS A 45 12.51 3.96 -3.35
CA LYS A 45 13.11 3.23 -4.48
C LYS A 45 14.18 2.24 -4.05
N ASP A 46 15.01 2.58 -3.09
CA ASP A 46 16.05 1.67 -2.61
C ASP A 46 15.47 0.41 -1.97
N GLU A 47 14.36 0.56 -1.26
CA GLU A 47 13.65 -0.59 -0.70
C GLU A 47 13.09 -1.48 -1.81
N TRP A 48 12.49 -0.85 -2.82
CA TRP A 48 11.95 -1.55 -3.98
C TRP A 48 13.04 -2.31 -4.75
N ASP A 49 14.18 -1.67 -4.97
CA ASP A 49 15.28 -2.28 -5.71
C ASP A 49 15.84 -3.50 -4.98
N GLU A 50 15.81 -3.51 -3.66
CA GLU A 50 16.32 -4.62 -2.87
C GLU A 50 15.41 -5.86 -2.98
N GLU A 51 14.13 -5.68 -2.81
CA GLU A 51 13.15 -6.75 -3.02
C GLU A 51 11.75 -6.14 -3.10
N HIS A 52 10.87 -6.76 -3.87
CA HIS A 52 9.49 -6.30 -4.00
C HIS A 52 8.58 -7.45 -4.42
N ILE A 53 7.27 -7.25 -4.32
CA ILE A 53 6.28 -8.22 -4.75
C ILE A 53 6.28 -8.28 -6.28
N PRO A 54 6.40 -9.48 -6.90
CA PRO A 54 6.32 -9.58 -8.35
C PRO A 54 5.01 -9.00 -8.89
N ASN A 55 5.07 -8.33 -10.01
CA ASN A 55 3.93 -7.70 -10.66
C ASN A 55 3.35 -6.48 -9.93
N ALA A 56 3.98 -6.03 -8.84
CA ALA A 56 3.60 -4.77 -8.21
C ALA A 56 4.12 -3.60 -9.03
N THR A 57 3.45 -2.47 -8.92
CA THR A 57 3.89 -1.22 -9.52
C THR A 57 4.48 -0.34 -8.42
N HIS A 58 5.63 0.24 -8.66
CA HIS A 58 6.27 1.12 -7.69
C HIS A 58 5.81 2.57 -7.90
N LEU A 59 5.14 3.12 -6.90
CA LEU A 59 4.78 4.54 -6.84
C LEU A 59 5.08 5.02 -5.43
N SER A 60 6.22 5.68 -5.26
CA SER A 60 6.67 6.14 -3.94
C SER A 60 5.64 7.01 -3.23
N ARG A 61 5.55 6.87 -1.91
CA ARG A 61 4.59 7.65 -1.12
C ARG A 61 4.70 9.15 -1.38
N GLY A 62 5.91 9.66 -1.58
CA GLY A 62 6.15 11.09 -1.77
C GLY A 62 5.66 11.64 -3.09
N THR A 63 5.44 10.79 -4.09
CA THR A 63 5.04 11.23 -5.42
C THR A 63 3.80 10.54 -5.96
N ILE A 64 3.19 9.66 -5.17
CA ILE A 64 2.06 8.86 -5.64
C ILE A 64 0.91 9.72 -6.17
N GLU A 65 0.64 10.85 -5.53
CA GLU A 65 -0.44 11.74 -5.95
C GLU A 65 -0.20 12.33 -7.34
N LEU A 66 1.08 12.52 -7.71
CA LEU A 66 1.42 13.01 -9.05
C LEU A 66 1.29 11.91 -10.10
N ASP A 67 1.64 10.68 -9.74
CA ASP A 67 1.85 9.61 -10.71
C ASP A 67 0.65 8.69 -10.92
N VAL A 68 -0.21 8.57 -9.90
CA VAL A 68 -1.28 7.57 -9.92
C VAL A 68 -2.28 7.80 -11.05
N GLU A 69 -2.61 9.05 -11.34
CA GLU A 69 -3.60 9.36 -12.37
C GLU A 69 -3.14 8.96 -13.76
N GLU A 70 -1.84 9.06 -13.99
CA GLU A 70 -1.27 8.64 -15.27
C GLU A 70 -1.21 7.12 -15.39
N LYS A 71 -0.85 6.45 -14.29
CA LYS A 71 -0.73 4.99 -14.27
C LYS A 71 -2.08 4.28 -14.23
N PHE A 72 -3.01 4.80 -13.46
CA PHE A 72 -4.31 4.18 -13.24
C PHE A 72 -5.40 5.26 -13.33
N PRO A 73 -5.71 5.71 -14.55
CA PRO A 73 -6.67 6.82 -14.74
C PRO A 73 -8.10 6.49 -14.34
N ASP A 74 -8.47 5.20 -14.31
CA ASP A 74 -9.83 4.82 -13.92
C ASP A 74 -9.97 4.89 -12.40
N ARG A 75 -10.82 5.80 -11.92
CA ARG A 75 -11.07 6.00 -10.49
C ARG A 75 -11.74 4.80 -9.81
N ASN A 76 -12.26 3.86 -10.60
CA ASN A 76 -12.88 2.65 -10.06
C ASN A 76 -11.91 1.47 -9.97
N SER A 77 -10.67 1.64 -10.43
CA SER A 77 -9.64 0.60 -10.31
C SER A 77 -9.43 0.24 -8.85
N MET A 78 -9.35 -1.06 -8.55
CA MET A 78 -8.98 -1.48 -7.20
C MET A 78 -7.46 -1.38 -7.06
N ILE A 79 -7.02 -0.49 -6.18
CA ILE A 79 -5.60 -0.25 -5.92
C ILE A 79 -5.30 -0.73 -4.51
N ILE A 80 -4.35 -1.65 -4.38
CA ILE A 80 -3.93 -2.17 -3.08
C ILE A 80 -2.55 -1.60 -2.79
N CYS A 81 -2.49 -0.63 -1.87
CA CYS A 81 -1.23 -0.03 -1.46
C CYS A 81 -0.56 -0.89 -0.41
N HIS A 82 0.76 -1.08 -0.50
CA HIS A 82 1.51 -1.72 0.57
C HIS A 82 2.83 -1.00 0.80
N CYS A 83 3.36 -1.18 1.99
CA CYS A 83 4.67 -0.68 2.38
C CYS A 83 5.40 -1.76 3.19
N GLY A 84 6.35 -1.40 4.03
CA GLY A 84 7.07 -2.37 4.85
C GLY A 84 6.22 -2.97 5.95
N GLY A 85 5.49 -2.16 6.71
CA GLY A 85 4.72 -2.59 7.87
C GLY A 85 3.27 -2.12 7.92
N GLY A 86 2.80 -1.37 6.93
CA GLY A 86 1.40 -0.95 6.83
C GLY A 86 1.10 0.50 7.17
N GLY A 87 2.06 1.28 7.68
CA GLY A 87 1.84 2.68 8.04
C GLY A 87 1.78 3.61 6.85
N ARG A 88 2.80 3.57 6.02
CA ARG A 88 2.88 4.44 4.83
C ARG A 88 1.76 4.12 3.83
N SER A 89 1.37 2.86 3.72
CA SER A 89 0.29 2.46 2.81
C SER A 89 -1.07 2.97 3.28
N ALA A 90 -1.31 3.04 4.58
CA ALA A 90 -2.54 3.62 5.12
C ALA A 90 -2.63 5.11 4.75
N LEU A 91 -1.51 5.83 4.88
CA LEU A 91 -1.45 7.24 4.49
C LEU A 91 -1.68 7.41 2.98
N ALA A 92 -1.06 6.56 2.17
CA ALA A 92 -1.25 6.60 0.72
C ALA A 92 -2.71 6.33 0.34
N ALA A 93 -3.31 5.31 0.94
CA ALA A 93 -4.71 4.98 0.67
C ALA A 93 -5.63 6.14 0.99
N GLU A 94 -5.41 6.81 2.13
CA GLU A 94 -6.18 7.97 2.51
C GLU A 94 -6.06 9.10 1.47
N SER A 95 -4.83 9.38 1.01
CA SER A 95 -4.61 10.39 -0.02
C SER A 95 -5.32 10.05 -1.32
N LEU A 96 -5.25 8.82 -1.77
CA LEU A 96 -5.90 8.40 -3.00
C LEU A 96 -7.42 8.51 -2.91
N GLN A 97 -7.99 8.20 -1.74
CA GLN A 97 -9.42 8.38 -1.52
C GLN A 97 -9.81 9.85 -1.69
N LYS A 98 -9.00 10.77 -1.19
CA LYS A 98 -9.25 12.21 -1.35
C LYS A 98 -9.19 12.65 -2.81
N MET A 99 -8.47 11.92 -3.65
CA MET A 99 -8.39 12.18 -5.08
C MET A 99 -9.54 11.54 -5.87
N GLY A 100 -10.43 10.82 -5.20
CA GLY A 100 -11.59 10.21 -5.85
C GLY A 100 -11.46 8.74 -6.18
N TYR A 101 -10.37 8.10 -5.80
CA TYR A 101 -10.23 6.65 -5.96
C TYR A 101 -11.07 5.95 -4.90
N LYS A 102 -12.09 5.21 -5.33
CA LYS A 102 -13.09 4.63 -4.42
C LYS A 102 -12.73 3.22 -3.93
N ASN A 103 -11.93 2.49 -4.69
CA ASN A 103 -11.61 1.10 -4.39
C ASN A 103 -10.18 0.93 -3.95
N VAL A 104 -9.74 1.74 -2.98
CA VAL A 104 -8.37 1.67 -2.47
C VAL A 104 -8.33 0.83 -1.21
N ARG A 105 -7.32 0.00 -1.11
CA ARG A 105 -7.07 -0.84 0.07
C ARG A 105 -5.65 -0.60 0.56
N SER A 106 -5.41 -0.91 1.83
CA SER A 106 -4.07 -0.93 2.41
C SER A 106 -3.79 -2.36 2.85
N MET A 107 -2.66 -2.92 2.42
CA MET A 107 -2.29 -4.29 2.79
C MET A 107 -1.85 -4.33 4.26
N ALA A 108 -2.57 -5.08 5.06
CA ALA A 108 -2.28 -5.22 6.48
C ALA A 108 -0.89 -5.82 6.69
N GLY A 109 -0.06 -5.15 7.49
CA GLY A 109 1.29 -5.61 7.81
C GLY A 109 2.30 -5.51 6.67
N GLY A 110 1.90 -5.04 5.50
CA GLY A 110 2.80 -4.76 4.39
C GLY A 110 3.64 -5.92 3.90
N LEU A 111 4.82 -5.61 3.36
CA LEU A 111 5.73 -6.63 2.83
C LEU A 111 6.14 -7.66 3.87
N LYS A 112 6.34 -7.21 5.10
CA LYS A 112 6.72 -8.10 6.18
C LYS A 112 5.68 -9.20 6.39
N ALA A 113 4.39 -8.84 6.44
CA ALA A 113 3.31 -9.80 6.59
C ALA A 113 3.15 -10.67 5.35
N SER A 114 3.36 -10.11 4.17
CA SER A 114 3.31 -10.85 2.91
C SER A 114 4.35 -11.98 2.90
N LYS A 115 5.57 -11.68 3.32
CA LYS A 115 6.64 -12.68 3.41
C LYS A 115 6.33 -13.75 4.47
N ALA A 116 5.79 -13.32 5.62
CA ALA A 116 5.41 -14.25 6.69
C ALA A 116 4.29 -15.19 6.23
N ALA A 117 3.44 -14.75 5.31
CA ALA A 117 2.39 -15.58 4.72
C ALA A 117 2.91 -16.49 3.60
N GLY A 118 4.20 -16.46 3.32
CA GLY A 118 4.82 -17.32 2.31
C GLY A 118 4.70 -16.80 0.88
N LEU A 119 4.31 -15.56 0.70
CA LEU A 119 4.19 -15.00 -0.66
C LEU A 119 5.57 -14.58 -1.20
N PRO A 120 5.78 -14.72 -2.52
CA PRO A 120 7.11 -14.49 -3.10
C PRO A 120 7.48 -13.01 -3.17
N THR A 121 8.80 -12.78 -3.22
CA THR A 121 9.37 -11.47 -3.56
C THR A 121 10.48 -11.70 -4.58
N ARG A 122 10.92 -10.64 -5.21
CA ARG A 122 12.05 -10.67 -6.13
C ARG A 122 12.79 -9.34 -6.07
N ALA A 123 14.03 -9.37 -6.50
CA ALA A 123 14.83 -8.16 -6.63
C ALA A 123 14.48 -7.40 -7.91
#